data_611ca4fda30c38a1b8c59f05633ad8e2
#
_entry.id   611ca4fda30c38a1b8c59f05633ad8e2
#
_cell.length_a   1.000
_cell.length_b   1.000
_cell.length_c   1.000
_cell.angle_alpha   90.00
_cell.angle_beta   90.00
_cell.angle_gamma   90.00
#
_symmetry.space_group_name_H-M   'P 1'
#
loop_
_entity.id
_entity.type
_entity.pdbx_description
1 polymer ?
#
loop_
_entity_poly.entity_id
_entity_poly.type
_entity_poly.pdbx_seq_one_letter_code
_entity_poly.pdbx_strand_id
1 'polypeptide(L)'
;MRPPLTSRLAGFGTSVFAEVTALAREHGAVNLGQGYPDFDGPQFVKDAAAAAMRDGHNQYAPMPGLPALQRAVADHQRRFYGIELDPASEVTIHPGATGALCATFAALLDPGDEAIVLEPFYDAYRPGIALAQARAVVVPLAPPAFRLEAATLEAAVTPRTRLLVLNSPGNPSGRVLDASELEA
;
A
#
# COMPACT_ATOMS: atom_id res chain seq x y z
N MET A 1 3.24 -31.69 -14.36
CA MET A 1 2.19 -31.21 -13.42
C MET A 1 2.19 -29.69 -13.45
N ARG A 2 1.01 -29.02 -13.59
CA ARG A 2 0.96 -27.54 -13.58
C ARG A 2 1.28 -27.05 -12.16
N PRO A 3 2.11 -25.99 -11.99
CA PRO A 3 2.38 -25.44 -10.67
C PRO A 3 1.06 -25.02 -9.96
N PRO A 4 1.00 -25.08 -8.62
CA PRO A 4 -0.21 -24.74 -7.89
C PRO A 4 -0.57 -23.24 -7.99
N LEU A 5 0.42 -22.39 -8.23
CA LEU A 5 0.24 -20.94 -8.42
C LEU A 5 0.23 -20.56 -9.90
N THR A 6 -0.43 -19.45 -10.20
CA THR A 6 -0.37 -18.83 -11.54
C THR A 6 1.06 -18.43 -11.87
N SER A 7 1.44 -18.51 -13.18
CA SER A 7 2.80 -18.15 -13.63
C SER A 7 3.21 -16.73 -13.29
N ARG A 8 2.26 -15.80 -13.22
CA ARG A 8 2.51 -14.39 -12.82
C ARG A 8 3.05 -14.24 -11.39
N LEU A 9 2.79 -15.21 -10.52
CA LEU A 9 3.27 -15.21 -9.13
C LEU A 9 4.48 -16.13 -8.92
N ALA A 10 4.93 -16.86 -9.93
CA ALA A 10 6.02 -17.82 -9.80
C ALA A 10 7.38 -17.19 -9.41
N GLY A 11 7.56 -15.90 -9.67
CA GLY A 11 8.77 -15.16 -9.32
C GLY A 11 8.76 -14.54 -7.91
N PHE A 12 7.67 -14.73 -7.15
CA PHE A 12 7.55 -14.18 -5.79
C PHE A 12 7.69 -15.33 -4.78
N GLY A 13 8.65 -15.21 -3.88
CA GLY A 13 8.92 -16.14 -2.79
C GLY A 13 8.40 -15.64 -1.44
N THR A 14 8.97 -16.19 -0.38
CA THR A 14 8.76 -15.71 0.99
C THR A 14 9.29 -14.28 1.12
N SER A 15 8.54 -13.41 1.80
CA SER A 15 8.99 -12.03 2.01
C SER A 15 10.15 -11.99 3.00
N VAL A 16 11.05 -11.03 2.86
CA VAL A 16 12.14 -10.77 3.80
C VAL A 16 11.62 -10.58 5.23
N PHE A 17 10.43 -10.01 5.40
CA PHE A 17 9.80 -9.84 6.71
C PHE A 17 9.47 -11.18 7.37
N ALA A 18 8.96 -12.15 6.62
CA ALA A 18 8.67 -13.47 7.13
C ALA A 18 9.96 -14.23 7.50
N GLU A 19 11.00 -14.13 6.67
CA GLU A 19 12.30 -14.76 6.91
C GLU A 19 12.98 -14.20 8.18
N VAL A 20 13.08 -12.86 8.29
CA VAL A 20 13.68 -12.20 9.46
C VAL A 20 12.87 -12.48 10.73
N THR A 21 11.53 -12.51 10.63
CA THR A 21 10.67 -12.87 11.76
C THR A 21 10.90 -14.31 12.22
N ALA A 22 11.07 -15.25 11.28
CA ALA A 22 11.38 -16.65 11.61
C ALA A 22 12.75 -16.77 12.32
N LEU A 23 13.77 -16.10 11.79
CA LEU A 23 15.11 -16.07 12.39
C LEU A 23 15.10 -15.44 13.79
N ALA A 24 14.39 -14.33 13.98
CA ALA A 24 14.27 -13.69 15.28
C ALA A 24 13.64 -14.62 16.33
N ARG A 25 12.61 -15.40 15.94
CA ARG A 25 11.99 -16.40 16.82
C ARG A 25 12.93 -17.55 17.13
N GLU A 26 13.62 -18.08 16.12
CA GLU A 26 14.56 -19.19 16.27
C GLU A 26 15.69 -18.85 17.23
N HIS A 27 16.21 -17.63 17.17
CA HIS A 27 17.33 -17.19 17.98
C HIS A 27 16.92 -16.44 19.27
N GLY A 28 15.62 -16.31 19.55
CA GLY A 28 15.14 -15.54 20.71
C GLY A 28 15.57 -14.06 20.67
N ALA A 29 15.77 -13.51 19.47
CA ALA A 29 16.26 -12.16 19.25
C ALA A 29 15.11 -11.14 19.17
N VAL A 30 15.43 -9.87 19.44
CA VAL A 30 14.51 -8.76 19.17
C VAL A 30 14.35 -8.60 17.65
N ASN A 31 13.11 -8.66 17.17
CA ASN A 31 12.83 -8.49 15.75
C ASN A 31 12.87 -7.01 15.35
N LEU A 32 13.96 -6.60 14.72
CA LEU A 32 14.13 -5.26 14.15
C LEU A 32 13.85 -5.20 12.63
N GLY A 33 13.46 -6.32 12.03
CA GLY A 33 13.18 -6.40 10.59
C GLY A 33 11.78 -5.93 10.21
N GLN A 34 10.91 -5.68 11.20
CA GLN A 34 9.55 -5.22 10.97
C GLN A 34 9.16 -4.18 12.01
N GLY A 35 8.67 -3.02 11.53
CA GLY A 35 8.22 -1.95 12.40
C GLY A 35 6.75 -2.15 12.80
N TYR A 36 6.51 -2.73 13.97
CA TYR A 36 5.20 -2.75 14.61
C TYR A 36 5.31 -2.37 16.09
N PRO A 37 4.29 -1.76 16.70
CA PRO A 37 4.30 -1.41 18.10
C PRO A 37 4.43 -2.65 19.00
N ASP A 38 5.23 -2.56 20.06
CA ASP A 38 5.34 -3.55 21.15
C ASP A 38 4.42 -3.22 22.34
N PHE A 39 3.51 -2.26 22.15
CA PHE A 39 2.52 -1.82 23.12
C PHE A 39 1.10 -1.92 22.53
N ASP A 40 0.12 -2.00 23.41
CA ASP A 40 -1.30 -2.07 23.04
C ASP A 40 -1.81 -0.78 22.40
N GLY A 41 -2.77 -0.93 21.47
CA GLY A 41 -3.53 0.20 20.95
C GLY A 41 -4.34 0.91 22.05
N PRO A 42 -4.80 2.14 21.79
CA PRO A 42 -5.57 2.92 22.78
C PRO A 42 -6.80 2.17 23.28
N GLN A 43 -7.03 2.17 24.60
CA GLN A 43 -8.11 1.41 25.23
C GLN A 43 -9.48 1.80 24.67
N PHE A 44 -9.72 3.10 24.45
CA PHE A 44 -11.00 3.59 23.92
C PHE A 44 -11.35 3.00 22.53
N VAL A 45 -10.36 2.68 21.69
CA VAL A 45 -10.57 2.03 20.39
C VAL A 45 -11.02 0.58 20.58
N LYS A 46 -10.38 -0.14 21.51
CA LYS A 46 -10.77 -1.52 21.85
C LYS A 46 -12.17 -1.58 22.44
N ASP A 47 -12.50 -0.64 23.33
CA ASP A 47 -13.81 -0.55 23.96
C ASP A 47 -14.91 -0.22 22.95
N ALA A 48 -14.65 0.70 22.01
CA ALA A 48 -15.57 1.04 20.94
C ALA A 48 -15.85 -0.16 20.01
N ALA A 49 -14.82 -0.94 19.66
CA ALA A 49 -14.97 -2.15 18.86
C ALA A 49 -15.81 -3.21 19.60
N ALA A 50 -15.53 -3.42 20.90
CA ALA A 50 -16.29 -4.35 21.73
C ALA A 50 -17.76 -3.89 21.92
N ALA A 51 -17.99 -2.59 22.05
CA ALA A 51 -19.35 -2.02 22.13
C ALA A 51 -20.11 -2.27 20.82
N ALA A 52 -19.50 -1.95 19.67
CA ALA A 52 -20.14 -2.15 18.37
C ALA A 52 -20.57 -3.61 18.15
N MET A 53 -19.74 -4.58 18.56
CA MET A 53 -20.10 -5.99 18.48
C MET A 53 -21.30 -6.32 19.39
N ARG A 54 -21.34 -5.81 20.63
CA ARG A 54 -22.47 -6.02 21.56
C ARG A 54 -23.76 -5.36 21.07
N ASP A 55 -23.63 -4.21 20.42
CA ASP A 55 -24.75 -3.42 19.91
C ASP A 55 -25.30 -3.93 18.57
N GLY A 56 -24.79 -5.06 18.09
CA GLY A 56 -25.34 -5.77 16.94
C GLY A 56 -24.75 -5.36 15.58
N HIS A 57 -23.67 -4.59 15.54
CA HIS A 57 -22.97 -4.26 14.30
C HIS A 57 -22.14 -5.44 13.75
N ASN A 58 -22.82 -6.59 13.49
CA ASN A 58 -22.20 -7.87 13.16
C ASN A 58 -22.61 -8.38 11.76
N GLN A 59 -23.32 -7.55 10.98
CA GLN A 59 -23.75 -7.89 9.63
C GLN A 59 -22.77 -7.39 8.57
N TYR A 60 -22.97 -7.82 7.33
CA TYR A 60 -22.17 -7.40 6.19
C TYR A 60 -22.18 -5.88 6.03
N ALA A 61 -20.98 -5.32 5.86
CA ALA A 61 -20.86 -3.93 5.44
C ALA A 61 -21.25 -3.79 3.95
N PRO A 62 -21.75 -2.63 3.51
CA PRO A 62 -21.85 -2.30 2.09
C PRO A 62 -20.49 -2.44 1.39
N MET A 63 -20.48 -2.83 0.08
CA MET A 63 -19.23 -3.07 -0.66
C MET A 63 -18.23 -1.91 -0.60
N PRO A 64 -18.63 -0.63 -0.71
CA PRO A 64 -17.67 0.47 -0.59
C PRO A 64 -17.24 0.75 0.86
N GLY A 65 -17.87 0.15 1.85
CA GLY A 65 -17.65 0.37 3.27
C GLY A 65 -18.85 0.98 3.99
N LEU A 66 -18.76 1.07 5.30
CA LEU A 66 -19.81 1.70 6.11
C LEU A 66 -19.84 3.22 5.83
N PRO A 67 -21.01 3.82 5.54
CA PRO A 67 -21.11 5.26 5.25
C PRO A 67 -20.58 6.16 6.38
N ALA A 68 -20.69 5.70 7.63
CA ALA A 68 -20.13 6.44 8.76
C ALA A 68 -18.60 6.49 8.73
N LEU A 69 -17.94 5.40 8.33
CA LEU A 69 -16.47 5.35 8.18
C LEU A 69 -16.00 6.16 6.97
N GLN A 70 -16.72 6.06 5.83
CA GLN A 70 -16.41 6.87 4.64
C GLN A 70 -16.47 8.37 4.96
N ARG A 71 -17.51 8.84 5.68
CA ARG A 71 -17.60 10.23 6.15
C ARG A 71 -16.46 10.60 7.08
N ALA A 72 -16.11 9.73 8.03
CA ALA A 72 -14.99 10.00 8.95
C ALA A 72 -13.65 10.14 8.21
N VAL A 73 -13.43 9.34 7.14
CA VAL A 73 -12.25 9.48 6.26
C VAL A 73 -12.27 10.81 5.52
N ALA A 74 -13.38 11.18 4.90
CA ALA A 74 -13.52 12.47 4.19
C ALA A 74 -13.32 13.66 5.13
N ASP A 75 -13.91 13.63 6.33
CA ASP A 75 -13.73 14.67 7.36
C ASP A 75 -12.27 14.77 7.84
N HIS A 76 -11.58 13.62 7.96
CA HIS A 76 -10.16 13.61 8.28
C HIS A 76 -9.32 14.26 7.17
N GLN A 77 -9.57 13.93 5.90
CA GLN A 77 -8.86 14.51 4.75
C GLN A 77 -9.07 16.03 4.70
N ARG A 78 -10.30 16.48 4.86
CA ARG A 78 -10.61 17.92 4.93
C ARG A 78 -9.90 18.62 6.08
N ARG A 79 -9.97 18.04 7.28
CA ARG A 79 -9.41 18.65 8.49
C ARG A 79 -7.91 18.79 8.48
N PHE A 80 -7.18 17.77 8.01
CA PHE A 80 -5.72 17.71 8.13
C PHE A 80 -5.00 18.13 6.85
N TYR A 81 -5.63 18.00 5.70
CA TYR A 81 -4.98 18.22 4.39
C TYR A 81 -5.72 19.22 3.51
N GLY A 82 -6.90 19.70 3.93
CA GLY A 82 -7.71 20.62 3.13
C GLY A 82 -8.30 19.98 1.86
N ILE A 83 -8.34 18.63 1.80
CA ILE A 83 -8.85 17.89 0.65
C ILE A 83 -10.33 17.61 0.86
N GLU A 84 -11.17 18.14 -0.03
CA GLU A 84 -12.61 17.85 -0.03
C GLU A 84 -12.86 16.60 -0.86
N LEU A 85 -13.55 15.62 -0.25
CA LEU A 85 -13.94 14.37 -0.89
C LEU A 85 -15.44 14.14 -0.71
N ASP A 86 -16.12 13.66 -1.76
CA ASP A 86 -17.45 13.08 -1.60
C ASP A 86 -17.31 11.66 -1.00
N PRO A 87 -17.76 11.45 0.25
CA PRO A 87 -17.58 10.16 0.92
C PRO A 87 -18.27 8.99 0.21
N ALA A 88 -19.32 9.26 -0.58
CA ALA A 88 -20.10 8.21 -1.24
C ALA A 88 -19.46 7.70 -2.54
N SER A 89 -18.73 8.56 -3.26
CA SER A 89 -18.17 8.25 -4.59
C SER A 89 -16.65 8.21 -4.64
N GLU A 90 -15.95 8.85 -3.65
CA GLU A 90 -14.49 9.00 -3.67
C GLU A 90 -13.78 8.27 -2.52
N VAL A 91 -14.53 7.57 -1.65
CA VAL A 91 -13.96 6.83 -0.52
C VAL A 91 -14.42 5.38 -0.54
N THR A 92 -13.46 4.45 -0.58
CA THR A 92 -13.71 3.01 -0.48
C THR A 92 -12.87 2.41 0.65
N ILE A 93 -13.49 1.56 1.47
CA ILE A 93 -12.85 0.91 2.61
C ILE A 93 -12.41 -0.50 2.24
N HIS A 94 -11.16 -0.82 2.54
CA HIS A 94 -10.57 -2.12 2.25
C HIS A 94 -9.94 -2.75 3.50
N PRO A 95 -9.77 -4.08 3.55
CA PRO A 95 -9.05 -4.78 4.63
C PRO A 95 -7.54 -4.55 4.51
N GLY A 96 -7.09 -3.37 4.95
CA GLY A 96 -5.70 -2.94 4.92
C GLY A 96 -5.23 -2.38 3.58
N ALA A 97 -4.05 -1.74 3.61
CA ALA A 97 -3.44 -1.09 2.44
C ALA A 97 -3.18 -2.07 1.29
N THR A 98 -2.74 -3.29 1.58
CA THR A 98 -2.49 -4.31 0.54
C THR A 98 -3.75 -4.65 -0.24
N GLY A 99 -4.90 -4.80 0.45
CA GLY A 99 -6.19 -5.04 -0.19
C GLY A 99 -6.61 -3.86 -1.08
N ALA A 100 -6.45 -2.63 -0.59
CA ALA A 100 -6.73 -1.41 -1.34
C ALA A 100 -5.85 -1.30 -2.59
N LEU A 101 -4.54 -1.53 -2.47
CA LEU A 101 -3.59 -1.50 -3.59
C LEU A 101 -3.93 -2.55 -4.65
N CYS A 102 -4.19 -3.80 -4.24
CA CYS A 102 -4.57 -4.85 -5.19
C CYS A 102 -5.85 -4.51 -5.95
N ALA A 103 -6.87 -3.98 -5.26
CA ALA A 103 -8.11 -3.54 -5.90
C ALA A 103 -7.86 -2.37 -6.87
N THR A 104 -7.03 -1.40 -6.48
CA THR A 104 -6.66 -0.26 -7.33
C THR A 104 -5.91 -0.70 -8.58
N PHE A 105 -4.91 -1.58 -8.45
CA PHE A 105 -4.18 -2.09 -9.61
C PHE A 105 -5.10 -2.87 -10.55
N ALA A 106 -5.98 -3.71 -10.01
CA ALA A 106 -6.94 -4.48 -10.81
C ALA A 106 -7.99 -3.59 -11.52
N ALA A 107 -8.31 -2.42 -10.95
CA ALA A 107 -9.25 -1.49 -11.53
C ALA A 107 -8.64 -0.54 -12.60
N LEU A 108 -7.33 -0.25 -12.49
CA LEU A 108 -6.67 0.76 -13.32
C LEU A 108 -5.74 0.20 -14.40
N LEU A 109 -5.35 -1.06 -14.30
CA LEU A 109 -4.34 -1.67 -15.20
C LEU A 109 -4.95 -2.80 -16.02
N ASP A 110 -4.75 -2.71 -17.33
CA ASP A 110 -5.02 -3.79 -18.27
C ASP A 110 -3.78 -4.69 -18.51
N PRO A 111 -3.95 -5.91 -19.02
CA PRO A 111 -2.83 -6.77 -19.38
C PRO A 111 -1.86 -6.10 -20.36
N GLY A 112 -0.60 -5.98 -19.92
CA GLY A 112 0.47 -5.34 -20.72
C GLY A 112 0.70 -3.87 -20.40
N ASP A 113 -0.11 -3.24 -19.59
CA ASP A 113 0.14 -1.91 -19.05
C ASP A 113 1.38 -1.88 -18.15
N GLU A 114 1.88 -0.68 -17.89
CA GLU A 114 3.04 -0.43 -17.05
C GLU A 114 2.68 0.46 -15.87
N ALA A 115 3.14 0.04 -14.69
CA ALA A 115 3.08 0.83 -13.48
C ALA A 115 4.50 1.14 -12.99
N ILE A 116 4.84 2.42 -12.87
CA ILE A 116 6.13 2.87 -12.33
C ILE A 116 6.09 2.79 -10.82
N VAL A 117 7.14 2.23 -10.22
CA VAL A 117 7.36 2.15 -8.77
C VAL A 117 8.77 2.63 -8.42
N LEU A 118 8.90 3.45 -7.39
CA LEU A 118 10.16 4.04 -6.95
C LEU A 118 10.84 3.12 -5.94
N GLU A 119 12.04 2.61 -6.27
CA GLU A 119 12.79 1.69 -5.39
C GLU A 119 13.73 2.46 -4.44
N PRO A 120 13.79 2.10 -3.13
CA PRO A 120 13.11 0.98 -2.45
C PRO A 120 11.62 1.25 -2.24
N PHE A 121 10.79 0.19 -2.34
CA PHE A 121 9.34 0.29 -2.25
C PHE A 121 8.75 -0.82 -1.36
N TYR A 122 7.48 -0.65 -0.99
CA TYR A 122 6.72 -1.66 -0.27
C TYR A 122 6.52 -2.91 -1.11
N ASP A 123 6.83 -4.06 -0.56
CA ASP A 123 6.91 -5.35 -1.25
C ASP A 123 5.60 -5.79 -1.93
N ALA A 124 4.45 -5.33 -1.45
CA ALA A 124 3.14 -5.66 -2.03
C ALA A 124 2.88 -5.02 -3.41
N TYR A 125 3.64 -4.00 -3.84
CA TYR A 125 3.38 -3.35 -5.14
C TYR A 125 3.58 -4.29 -6.31
N ARG A 126 4.73 -4.94 -6.40
CA ARG A 126 5.05 -5.84 -7.53
C ARG A 126 4.08 -7.01 -7.66
N PRO A 127 3.76 -7.77 -6.60
CA PRO A 127 2.77 -8.84 -6.67
C PRO A 127 1.38 -8.34 -7.09
N GLY A 128 0.94 -7.19 -6.57
CA GLY A 128 -0.34 -6.59 -6.92
C GLY A 128 -0.43 -6.20 -8.40
N ILE A 129 0.61 -5.57 -8.94
CA ILE A 129 0.74 -5.21 -10.36
C ILE A 129 0.78 -6.48 -11.24
N ALA A 130 1.52 -7.50 -10.82
CA ALA A 130 1.58 -8.78 -11.54
C ALA A 130 0.23 -9.51 -11.55
N LEU A 131 -0.56 -9.42 -10.48
CA LEU A 131 -1.92 -9.96 -10.44
C LEU A 131 -2.84 -9.26 -11.44
N ALA A 132 -2.69 -7.97 -11.67
CA ALA A 132 -3.38 -7.23 -12.72
C ALA A 132 -2.85 -7.55 -14.15
N GLN A 133 -1.86 -8.44 -14.29
CA GLN A 133 -1.21 -8.79 -15.56
C GLN A 133 -0.43 -7.64 -16.20
N ALA A 134 -0.12 -6.61 -15.43
CA ALA A 134 0.70 -5.48 -15.82
C ALA A 134 2.17 -5.68 -15.44
N ARG A 135 3.04 -4.80 -15.93
CA ARG A 135 4.47 -4.79 -15.67
C ARG A 135 4.87 -3.68 -14.71
N ALA A 136 5.56 -4.02 -13.62
CA ALA A 136 6.20 -3.02 -12.78
C ALA A 136 7.47 -2.49 -13.47
N VAL A 137 7.55 -1.19 -13.67
CA VAL A 137 8.75 -0.47 -14.14
C VAL A 137 9.41 0.15 -12.91
N VAL A 138 10.57 -0.38 -12.54
CA VAL A 138 11.28 0.04 -11.34
C VAL A 138 12.20 1.22 -11.66
N VAL A 139 12.04 2.30 -10.92
CA VAL A 139 12.90 3.48 -10.94
C VAL A 139 13.71 3.51 -9.64
N PRO A 140 15.03 3.20 -9.68
CA PRO A 140 15.86 3.19 -8.49
C PRO A 140 16.16 4.60 -8.01
N LEU A 141 15.95 4.85 -6.71
CA LEU A 141 16.37 6.07 -6.04
C LEU A 141 17.73 5.84 -5.38
N ALA A 142 18.70 6.67 -5.70
CA ALA A 142 20.08 6.49 -5.22
C ALA A 142 20.24 6.81 -3.74
N PRO A 143 20.80 5.87 -2.93
CA PRO A 143 21.14 6.17 -1.55
C PRO A 143 22.33 7.17 -1.46
N PRO A 144 22.51 7.87 -0.35
CA PRO A 144 21.68 7.83 0.86
C PRO A 144 20.45 8.77 0.77
N ALA A 145 20.40 9.64 -0.22
CA ALA A 145 19.39 10.71 -0.28
C ALA A 145 18.04 10.22 -0.82
N PHE A 146 17.99 9.16 -1.62
CA PHE A 146 16.78 8.64 -2.27
C PHE A 146 15.95 9.74 -2.96
N ARG A 147 16.62 10.65 -3.67
CA ARG A 147 15.94 11.73 -4.40
C ARG A 147 15.28 11.21 -5.68
N LEU A 148 14.11 11.78 -5.97
CA LEU A 148 13.44 11.58 -7.25
C LEU A 148 13.96 12.61 -8.25
N GLU A 149 14.64 12.14 -9.28
CA GLU A 149 15.13 12.97 -10.38
C GLU A 149 14.12 12.93 -11.54
N ALA A 150 13.59 14.08 -11.96
CA ALA A 150 12.60 14.17 -13.03
C ALA A 150 13.05 13.43 -14.31
N ALA A 151 14.30 13.63 -14.73
CA ALA A 151 14.84 12.98 -15.92
C ALA A 151 14.85 11.44 -15.83
N THR A 152 15.06 10.89 -14.63
CA THR A 152 15.01 9.44 -14.40
C THR A 152 13.56 8.91 -14.49
N LEU A 153 12.62 9.68 -13.98
CA LEU A 153 11.19 9.36 -14.09
C LEU A 153 10.71 9.45 -15.53
N GLU A 154 11.04 10.53 -16.22
CA GLU A 154 10.69 10.74 -17.63
C GLU A 154 11.21 9.62 -18.53
N ALA A 155 12.47 9.18 -18.31
CA ALA A 155 13.07 8.08 -19.07
C ALA A 155 12.36 6.72 -18.84
N ALA A 156 11.63 6.57 -17.74
CA ALA A 156 10.86 5.37 -17.42
C ALA A 156 9.45 5.38 -18.04
N VAL A 157 8.96 6.53 -18.48
CA VAL A 157 7.62 6.67 -19.08
C VAL A 157 7.62 6.14 -20.51
N THR A 158 6.65 5.31 -20.84
CA THR A 158 6.41 4.76 -22.17
C THR A 158 4.94 4.95 -22.57
N PRO A 159 4.55 4.71 -23.82
CA PRO A 159 3.15 4.71 -24.21
C PRO A 159 2.26 3.69 -23.46
N ARG A 160 2.85 2.72 -22.76
CA ARG A 160 2.16 1.76 -21.92
C ARG A 160 2.08 2.16 -20.45
N THR A 161 2.76 3.22 -20.07
CA THR A 161 2.72 3.70 -18.68
C THR A 161 1.32 4.21 -18.36
N ARG A 162 0.67 3.56 -17.41
CA ARG A 162 -0.70 3.86 -16.97
C ARG A 162 -0.76 4.40 -15.56
N LEU A 163 0.23 4.04 -14.73
CA LEU A 163 0.20 4.33 -13.31
C LEU A 163 1.60 4.69 -12.80
N LEU A 164 1.67 5.67 -11.90
CA LEU A 164 2.82 5.98 -11.07
C LEU A 164 2.42 5.80 -9.60
N VAL A 165 3.19 4.99 -8.85
CA VAL A 165 2.99 4.79 -7.42
C VAL A 165 3.94 5.70 -6.65
N LEU A 166 3.39 6.71 -5.98
CA LEU A 166 4.11 7.59 -5.07
C LEU A 166 3.77 7.22 -3.63
N ASN A 167 4.77 7.10 -2.78
CA ASN A 167 4.62 6.87 -1.35
C ASN A 167 5.56 7.80 -0.57
N SER A 168 4.98 8.76 0.15
CA SER A 168 5.73 9.75 0.94
C SER A 168 4.98 10.01 2.26
N PRO A 169 5.62 9.75 3.43
CA PRO A 169 6.95 9.13 3.64
C PRO A 169 7.06 7.74 3.04
N GLY A 170 8.19 7.43 2.39
CA GLY A 170 8.41 6.18 1.68
C GLY A 170 8.61 4.97 2.61
N ASN A 171 7.97 3.86 2.29
CA ASN A 171 8.24 2.58 2.93
C ASN A 171 9.10 1.72 1.98
N PRO A 172 10.35 1.29 2.38
CA PRO A 172 10.90 1.29 3.74
C PRO A 172 11.87 2.45 4.05
N SER A 173 12.17 3.35 3.11
CA SER A 173 13.25 4.34 3.25
C SER A 173 13.01 5.43 4.29
N GLY A 174 11.74 5.72 4.64
CA GLY A 174 11.36 6.87 5.47
C GLY A 174 11.54 8.22 4.76
N ARG A 175 11.97 8.23 3.49
CA ARG A 175 12.21 9.45 2.70
C ARG A 175 10.90 10.18 2.45
N VAL A 176 10.88 11.47 2.77
CA VAL A 176 9.81 12.40 2.40
C VAL A 176 10.20 13.10 1.11
N LEU A 177 9.36 13.01 0.09
CA LEU A 177 9.53 13.76 -1.16
C LEU A 177 9.23 15.23 -0.88
N ASP A 178 10.07 16.13 -1.38
CA ASP A 178 9.86 17.56 -1.25
C ASP A 178 8.97 18.12 -2.39
N ALA A 179 8.51 19.38 -2.25
CA ALA A 179 7.61 19.98 -3.22
C ALA A 179 8.24 20.04 -4.62
N SER A 180 9.55 20.33 -4.69
CA SER A 180 10.25 20.43 -5.99
C SER A 180 10.35 19.08 -6.72
N GLU A 181 10.38 17.99 -5.98
CA GLU A 181 10.37 16.61 -6.53
C GLU A 181 8.96 16.21 -7.02
N LEU A 182 7.91 16.80 -6.45
CA LEU A 182 6.52 16.50 -6.82
C LEU A 182 5.99 17.42 -7.94
N GLU A 183 6.62 18.56 -8.14
CA GLU A 183 6.27 19.55 -9.18
C GLU A 183 7.02 19.28 -10.50
N ALA A 184 8.07 18.49 -10.47
CA ALA A 184 8.90 18.14 -11.63
C ALA A 184 8.31 17.01 -12.46
#